data_95b6c584824d6cba6a5c4116b95a2810
#
_entry.id   95b6c584824d6cba6a5c4116b95a2810
#
_cell.length_a   1.000
_cell.length_b   1.000
_cell.length_c   1.000
_cell.angle_alpha   90.00
_cell.angle_beta   90.00
_cell.angle_gamma   90.00
#
_symmetry.space_group_name_H-M   'P 1'
#
loop_
_entity.id
_entity.type
_entity.pdbx_description
1 polymer ?
#
loop_
_entity_poly.entity_id
_entity_poly.type
_entity_poly.pdbx_seq_one_letter_code
_entity_poly.pdbx_strand_id
1 'polypeptide(L)'
;MGGKDFQIYMDYHEKSGTGAKSPDNIEADTKSRRKTSKTEWSLFPGFYDRIVSVFGLPEIDLFVSRTSAKCQRYVSWDSDPEAFAIDAFTLYWKLFFFDVFLPFAILPKVLQKIAYDKAIGFLVVPYWKTQSWYPLFTSLLTKVLIVLRPHTNMLNCSDRVHPMGSSLNLVAGILSGTPS
;
A
#
# COMPACT_ATOMS: atom_id res chain seq x y z
N MET A 1 7.26 -25.39 -14.43
CA MET A 1 8.24 -24.34 -14.07
C MET A 1 8.08 -24.04 -12.59
N GLY A 2 9.07 -24.44 -11.77
CA GLY A 2 9.01 -24.31 -10.33
C GLY A 2 9.24 -22.87 -9.87
N GLY A 3 8.20 -22.23 -9.39
CA GLY A 3 8.35 -20.99 -8.65
C GLY A 3 8.94 -21.30 -7.27
N LYS A 4 10.12 -20.77 -6.99
CA LYS A 4 10.71 -20.84 -5.64
C LYS A 4 9.87 -19.94 -4.73
N ASP A 5 9.17 -20.54 -3.79
CA ASP A 5 8.44 -19.83 -2.74
C ASP A 5 9.47 -19.22 -1.78
N PHE A 6 9.58 -17.90 -1.78
CA PHE A 6 10.39 -17.20 -0.79
C PHE A 6 9.48 -16.71 0.34
N GLN A 7 9.75 -17.17 1.53
CA GLN A 7 9.07 -16.76 2.75
C GLN A 7 9.94 -15.70 3.43
N ILE A 8 9.41 -14.47 3.50
CA ILE A 8 10.11 -13.35 4.14
C ILE A 8 9.28 -12.91 5.33
N TYR A 9 9.88 -12.94 6.51
CA TYR A 9 9.30 -12.43 7.73
C TYR A 9 9.70 -10.96 7.88
N MET A 10 8.71 -10.07 7.95
CA MET A 10 8.90 -8.75 8.54
C MET A 10 8.38 -8.84 9.98
N ASP A 11 9.28 -8.73 10.95
CA ASP A 11 8.89 -8.60 12.36
C ASP A 11 8.23 -7.23 12.55
N TYR A 12 6.91 -7.24 12.56
CA TYR A 12 6.11 -6.12 13.00
C TYR A 12 5.84 -6.32 14.49
N HIS A 13 6.57 -5.60 15.34
CA HIS A 13 6.24 -5.53 16.77
C HIS A 13 4.98 -4.69 16.96
N GLU A 14 3.84 -5.35 16.99
CA GLU A 14 2.58 -4.79 17.44
C GLU A 14 2.66 -4.61 18.97
N LYS A 15 2.83 -3.36 19.42
CA LYS A 15 2.59 -3.02 20.82
C LYS A 15 1.08 -2.92 21.04
N SER A 16 0.48 -4.01 21.50
CA SER A 16 -0.86 -4.02 22.06
C SER A 16 -0.89 -3.18 23.33
N GLY A 17 -1.48 -2.00 23.26
CA GLY A 17 -1.70 -1.11 24.38
C GLY A 17 -3.19 -0.82 24.53
N THR A 18 -3.89 -1.64 25.32
CA THR A 18 -5.18 -1.26 25.87
C THR A 18 -4.94 -0.37 27.09
N GLY A 19 -5.23 0.93 26.97
CA GLY A 19 -5.10 1.87 28.06
C GLY A 19 -5.93 3.13 27.83
N ALA A 20 -6.69 3.53 28.84
CA ALA A 20 -7.54 4.73 28.86
C ALA A 20 -6.73 5.99 28.53
N LYS A 21 -7.30 6.86 27.69
CA LYS A 21 -6.66 8.08 27.19
C LYS A 21 -6.58 9.14 28.31
N SER A 22 -5.37 9.46 28.78
CA SER A 22 -5.07 10.67 29.53
C SER A 22 -4.69 11.82 28.57
N PRO A 23 -4.76 13.09 28.99
CA PRO A 23 -4.40 14.27 28.18
C PRO A 23 -2.98 14.21 27.61
N ASP A 24 -2.05 13.57 28.29
CA ASP A 24 -0.67 13.41 27.86
C ASP A 24 -0.50 12.45 26.65
N ASN A 25 -1.54 11.63 26.38
CA ASN A 25 -1.56 10.72 25.25
C ASN A 25 -1.80 11.41 23.89
N ILE A 26 -2.41 12.59 23.87
CA ILE A 26 -2.69 13.33 22.63
C ILE A 26 -1.39 13.84 22.02
N GLU A 27 -0.47 14.32 22.84
CA GLU A 27 0.83 14.83 22.38
C GLU A 27 1.77 13.70 21.96
N ALA A 28 1.73 12.56 22.64
CA ALA A 28 2.47 11.35 22.29
C ALA A 28 1.93 10.72 21.00
N ASP A 29 0.61 10.72 20.80
CA ASP A 29 -0.05 10.22 19.58
C ASP A 29 0.27 11.13 18.38
N THR A 30 0.31 12.44 18.58
CA THR A 30 0.72 13.42 17.56
C THR A 30 2.19 13.28 17.20
N LYS A 31 3.07 13.02 18.18
CA LYS A 31 4.49 12.74 17.93
C LYS A 31 4.73 11.39 17.29
N SER A 32 3.91 10.38 17.62
CA SER A 32 3.96 9.06 16.99
C SER A 32 3.51 9.15 15.51
N ARG A 33 2.47 9.91 15.20
CA ARG A 33 2.00 10.16 13.84
C ARG A 33 3.02 10.94 13.01
N ARG A 34 3.71 11.94 13.60
CA ARG A 34 4.83 12.62 12.95
C ARG A 34 6.04 11.72 12.66
N LYS A 35 6.22 10.63 13.43
CA LYS A 35 7.24 9.61 13.16
C LYS A 35 6.88 8.71 11.99
N THR A 36 5.60 8.48 11.72
CA THR A 36 5.15 7.61 10.62
C THR A 36 5.47 8.19 9.25
N SER A 37 5.40 9.51 9.08
CA SER A 37 5.78 10.16 7.81
C SER A 37 7.28 10.02 7.46
N LYS A 38 8.14 9.78 8.47
CA LYS A 38 9.58 9.54 8.27
C LYS A 38 9.94 8.08 7.94
N THR A 39 8.97 7.18 7.95
CA THR A 39 9.17 5.74 7.71
C THR A 39 8.26 5.21 6.60
N GLU A 40 7.65 6.09 5.82
CA GLU A 40 6.82 5.70 4.69
C GLU A 40 7.71 5.20 3.54
N TRP A 41 7.57 3.92 3.26
CA TRP A 41 8.24 3.29 2.14
C TRP A 41 7.44 3.51 0.87
N SER A 42 8.10 3.89 -0.20
CA SER A 42 7.51 4.04 -1.52
C SER A 42 8.25 3.22 -2.56
N LEU A 43 7.55 2.88 -3.63
CA LEU A 43 8.17 2.21 -4.76
C LEU A 43 9.08 3.19 -5.50
N PHE A 44 10.28 2.73 -5.88
CA PHE A 44 11.19 3.54 -6.67
C PHE A 44 10.56 3.88 -8.05
N PRO A 45 10.74 5.09 -8.58
CA PRO A 45 10.05 5.55 -9.79
C PRO A 45 10.12 4.60 -10.98
N GLY A 46 11.26 4.02 -11.27
CA GLY A 46 11.41 3.11 -12.41
C GLY A 46 10.55 1.83 -12.32
N PHE A 47 10.26 1.33 -11.12
CA PHE A 47 9.33 0.21 -10.93
C PHE A 47 7.88 0.68 -11.07
N TYR A 48 7.57 1.86 -10.56
CA TYR A 48 6.26 2.46 -10.70
C TYR A 48 5.93 2.73 -12.16
N ASP A 49 6.83 3.34 -12.91
CA ASP A 49 6.66 3.65 -14.34
C ASP A 49 6.38 2.38 -15.15
N ARG A 50 7.05 1.27 -14.82
CA ARG A 50 6.79 -0.03 -15.44
C ARG A 50 5.38 -0.55 -15.16
N ILE A 51 4.88 -0.39 -13.94
CA ILE A 51 3.51 -0.77 -13.57
C ILE A 51 2.51 0.08 -14.37
N VAL A 52 2.69 1.40 -14.35
CA VAL A 52 1.82 2.35 -15.05
C VAL A 52 1.83 2.15 -16.56
N SER A 53 2.96 1.78 -17.15
CA SER A 53 3.05 1.50 -18.59
C SER A 53 2.17 0.31 -19.02
N VAL A 54 1.90 -0.63 -18.09
CA VAL A 54 1.07 -1.82 -18.35
C VAL A 54 -0.38 -1.61 -17.91
N PHE A 55 -0.59 -0.97 -16.76
CA PHE A 55 -1.93 -0.84 -16.16
C PHE A 55 -2.66 0.44 -16.51
N GLY A 56 -1.93 1.46 -16.99
CA GLY A 56 -2.43 2.81 -17.19
C GLY A 56 -2.21 3.71 -15.99
N LEU A 57 -2.35 5.01 -16.22
CA LEU A 57 -2.21 6.04 -15.19
C LEU A 57 -3.39 6.00 -14.21
N PRO A 58 -3.15 5.90 -12.90
CA PRO A 58 -4.22 6.03 -11.93
C PRO A 58 -4.67 7.50 -11.81
N GLU A 59 -5.91 7.69 -11.40
CA GLU A 59 -6.53 9.01 -11.19
C GLU A 59 -6.23 9.54 -9.79
N ILE A 60 -5.94 8.64 -8.85
CA ILE A 60 -5.74 8.98 -7.45
C ILE A 60 -4.79 7.98 -6.78
N ASP A 61 -3.92 8.49 -5.95
CA ASP A 61 -3.01 7.72 -5.11
C ASP A 61 -3.58 7.67 -3.69
N LEU A 62 -3.81 6.48 -3.18
CA LEU A 62 -4.39 6.27 -1.85
C LEU A 62 -3.30 5.92 -0.84
N PHE A 63 -3.46 6.40 0.40
CA PHE A 63 -2.59 6.07 1.53
C PHE A 63 -1.16 6.57 1.43
N VAL A 64 -0.97 7.78 0.93
CA VAL A 64 0.35 8.39 0.74
C VAL A 64 0.46 9.71 1.48
N SER A 65 1.69 10.18 1.64
CA SER A 65 1.96 11.55 2.01
C SER A 65 2.24 12.40 0.76
N ARG A 66 2.24 13.71 0.90
CA ARG A 66 2.60 14.64 -0.17
C ARG A 66 3.94 14.31 -0.84
N THR A 67 4.91 13.85 -0.05
CA THR A 67 6.27 13.56 -0.54
C THR A 67 6.39 12.22 -1.26
N SER A 68 5.47 11.29 -1.03
CA SER A 68 5.46 9.96 -1.65
C SER A 68 4.42 9.79 -2.76
N ALA A 69 3.47 10.74 -2.86
CA ALA A 69 2.41 10.71 -3.86
C ALA A 69 2.98 10.62 -5.29
N LYS A 70 2.42 9.71 -6.08
CA LYS A 70 2.75 9.46 -7.48
C LYS A 70 1.77 10.12 -8.44
N CYS A 71 0.57 10.46 -7.95
CA CYS A 71 -0.47 11.15 -8.69
C CYS A 71 -0.61 12.60 -8.22
N GLN A 72 -1.10 13.46 -9.10
CA GLN A 72 -1.46 14.82 -8.71
C GLN A 72 -2.56 14.84 -7.65
N ARG A 73 -3.51 13.91 -7.75
CA ARG A 73 -4.57 13.72 -6.75
C ARG A 73 -4.16 12.61 -5.81
N TYR A 74 -4.12 12.90 -4.52
CA TYR A 74 -3.72 11.92 -3.51
C TYR A 74 -4.55 12.06 -2.22
N VAL A 75 -4.61 10.99 -1.46
CA VAL A 75 -5.28 10.93 -0.15
C VAL A 75 -4.25 10.70 0.93
N SER A 76 -4.18 11.65 1.85
CA SER A 76 -3.21 11.61 2.94
C SER A 76 -3.74 10.86 4.16
N TRP A 77 -2.81 10.30 4.93
CA TRP A 77 -3.09 9.78 6.27
C TRP A 77 -3.27 10.90 7.30
N ASP A 78 -2.48 11.96 7.15
CA ASP A 78 -2.42 13.08 8.05
C ASP A 78 -3.09 14.30 7.42
N SER A 79 -3.40 15.29 8.27
CA SER A 79 -3.94 16.57 7.83
C SER A 79 -2.97 17.26 6.86
N ASP A 80 -3.36 17.34 5.61
CA ASP A 80 -2.62 17.99 4.53
C ASP A 80 -3.60 18.85 3.71
N PRO A 81 -3.42 20.19 3.70
CA PRO A 81 -4.32 21.10 2.97
C PRO A 81 -4.32 20.88 1.45
N GLU A 82 -3.28 20.24 0.90
CA GLU A 82 -3.18 19.98 -0.55
C GLU A 82 -3.68 18.58 -0.94
N ALA A 83 -3.95 17.71 0.04
CA ALA A 83 -4.52 16.41 -0.23
C ALA A 83 -5.97 16.53 -0.71
N PHE A 84 -6.37 15.66 -1.63
CA PHE A 84 -7.76 15.57 -2.09
C PHE A 84 -8.71 15.20 -0.95
N ALA A 85 -8.27 14.34 -0.04
CA ALA A 85 -8.99 13.96 1.17
C ALA A 85 -8.00 13.46 2.22
N ILE A 86 -8.51 13.35 3.45
CA ILE A 86 -7.82 12.73 4.59
C ILE A 86 -8.53 11.43 4.89
N ASP A 87 -7.76 10.36 5.14
CA ASP A 87 -8.26 8.99 5.35
C ASP A 87 -9.01 8.42 4.13
N ALA A 88 -8.32 7.63 3.34
CA ALA A 88 -8.85 7.01 2.14
C ALA A 88 -10.09 6.13 2.39
N PHE A 89 -10.26 5.58 3.59
CA PHE A 89 -11.42 4.76 3.92
C PHE A 89 -12.74 5.54 4.00
N THR A 90 -12.69 6.86 4.06
CA THR A 90 -13.88 7.73 4.03
C THR A 90 -14.43 7.93 2.62
N LEU A 91 -13.65 7.64 1.60
CA LEU A 91 -14.04 7.81 0.20
C LEU A 91 -14.77 6.58 -0.36
N TYR A 92 -15.56 6.80 -1.39
CA TYR A 92 -16.15 5.73 -2.21
C TYR A 92 -15.25 5.45 -3.42
N TRP A 93 -14.50 4.35 -3.35
CA TRP A 93 -13.40 4.08 -4.29
C TRP A 93 -13.85 3.72 -5.71
N LYS A 94 -15.08 3.30 -5.89
CA LYS A 94 -15.64 3.00 -7.22
C LYS A 94 -15.55 4.16 -8.21
N LEU A 95 -15.43 5.38 -7.70
CA LEU A 95 -15.41 6.61 -8.52
C LEU A 95 -14.06 6.85 -9.19
N PHE A 96 -13.03 6.10 -8.86
CA PHE A 96 -11.66 6.36 -9.29
C PHE A 96 -10.97 5.09 -9.72
N PHE A 97 -10.10 5.18 -10.74
CA PHE A 97 -9.05 4.20 -10.95
C PHE A 97 -7.87 4.60 -10.06
N PHE A 98 -7.62 3.83 -9.03
CA PHE A 98 -6.65 4.17 -7.99
C PHE A 98 -5.40 3.30 -8.04
N ASP A 99 -4.31 3.81 -7.45
CA ASP A 99 -3.19 3.00 -7.03
C ASP A 99 -3.07 2.94 -5.50
N VAL A 100 -2.48 1.85 -5.03
CA VAL A 100 -2.22 1.62 -3.62
C VAL A 100 -0.89 0.93 -3.42
N PHE A 101 -0.01 1.61 -2.71
CA PHE A 101 1.16 1.02 -2.08
C PHE A 101 1.19 1.45 -0.62
N LEU A 102 1.05 0.50 0.31
CA LEU A 102 0.75 0.79 1.72
C LEU A 102 1.44 -0.20 2.67
N PRO A 103 1.49 0.10 3.98
CA PRO A 103 1.92 -0.86 4.97
C PRO A 103 1.07 -2.13 4.92
N PHE A 104 1.74 -3.29 4.87
CA PHE A 104 1.08 -4.58 4.60
C PHE A 104 0.09 -5.01 5.68
N ALA A 105 0.19 -4.43 6.89
CA ALA A 105 -0.73 -4.71 7.99
C ALA A 105 -2.20 -4.35 7.69
N ILE A 106 -2.45 -3.37 6.83
CA ILE A 106 -3.81 -2.93 6.50
C ILE A 106 -4.35 -3.52 5.19
N LEU A 107 -3.58 -4.37 4.51
CA LEU A 107 -4.01 -5.05 3.28
C LEU A 107 -5.38 -5.75 3.40
N PRO A 108 -5.68 -6.51 4.47
CA PRO A 108 -6.99 -7.14 4.60
C PRO A 108 -8.14 -6.14 4.53
N LYS A 109 -8.01 -4.99 5.18
CA LYS A 109 -9.03 -3.93 5.19
C LYS A 109 -9.18 -3.27 3.81
N VAL A 110 -8.08 -3.06 3.11
CA VAL A 110 -8.06 -2.50 1.74
C VAL A 110 -8.75 -3.44 0.76
N LEU A 111 -8.43 -4.72 0.78
CA LEU A 111 -9.06 -5.72 -0.08
C LEU A 111 -10.56 -5.85 0.16
N GLN A 112 -10.99 -5.82 1.42
CA GLN A 112 -12.42 -5.79 1.78
C GLN A 112 -13.11 -4.53 1.24
N LYS A 113 -12.45 -3.37 1.32
CA LYS A 113 -12.98 -2.11 0.79
C LYS A 113 -13.13 -2.15 -0.73
N ILE A 114 -12.14 -2.69 -1.46
CA ILE A 114 -12.22 -2.88 -2.92
C ILE A 114 -13.44 -3.73 -3.28
N ALA A 115 -13.63 -4.86 -2.59
CA ALA A 115 -14.76 -5.74 -2.81
C ALA A 115 -16.10 -5.06 -2.50
N TYR A 116 -16.17 -4.36 -1.36
CA TYR A 116 -17.39 -3.69 -0.89
C TYR A 116 -17.81 -2.54 -1.82
N ASP A 117 -16.88 -1.67 -2.19
CA ASP A 117 -17.13 -0.53 -3.07
C ASP A 117 -17.29 -0.93 -4.55
N LYS A 118 -17.01 -2.20 -4.90
CA LYS A 118 -16.93 -2.64 -6.30
C LYS A 118 -15.97 -1.78 -7.12
N ALA A 119 -14.84 -1.47 -6.51
CA ALA A 119 -13.85 -0.56 -7.04
C ALA A 119 -12.85 -1.26 -7.94
N ILE A 120 -12.18 -0.47 -8.79
CA ILE A 120 -11.13 -0.95 -9.70
C ILE A 120 -9.88 -0.09 -9.49
N GLY A 121 -8.74 -0.75 -9.28
CA GLY A 121 -7.44 -0.10 -9.16
C GLY A 121 -6.33 -1.12 -9.11
N PHE A 122 -5.10 -0.67 -8.98
CA PHE A 122 -4.01 -1.61 -8.81
C PHE A 122 -3.37 -1.53 -7.43
N LEU A 123 -2.94 -2.69 -6.96
CA LEU A 123 -2.21 -2.86 -5.71
C LEU A 123 -0.83 -3.43 -5.98
N VAL A 124 0.14 -2.97 -5.18
CA VAL A 124 1.45 -3.61 -5.07
C VAL A 124 1.57 -4.25 -3.71
N VAL A 125 1.75 -5.57 -3.68
CA VAL A 125 1.76 -6.37 -2.46
C VAL A 125 2.93 -7.35 -2.43
N PRO A 126 3.38 -7.81 -1.25
CA PRO A 126 4.34 -8.91 -1.17
C PRO A 126 3.77 -10.20 -1.74
N TYR A 127 4.63 -10.98 -2.38
CA TYR A 127 4.24 -12.29 -2.91
C TYR A 127 4.22 -13.35 -1.79
N TRP A 128 3.33 -13.16 -0.81
CA TRP A 128 3.22 -14.02 0.38
C TRP A 128 1.96 -14.87 0.34
N LYS A 129 2.03 -16.00 -0.33
CA LYS A 129 0.88 -16.89 -0.59
C LYS A 129 0.26 -17.49 0.68
N THR A 130 1.01 -17.56 1.78
CA THR A 130 0.55 -18.14 3.05
C THR A 130 -0.19 -17.15 3.94
N GLN A 131 -0.23 -15.88 3.57
CA GLN A 131 -0.94 -14.86 4.33
C GLN A 131 -2.45 -14.99 4.19
N SER A 132 -3.18 -14.72 5.27
CA SER A 132 -4.64 -14.84 5.33
C SER A 132 -5.40 -13.95 4.33
N TRP A 133 -4.81 -12.85 3.91
CA TRP A 133 -5.39 -11.94 2.92
C TRP A 133 -5.16 -12.37 1.46
N TYR A 134 -4.20 -13.28 1.21
CA TYR A 134 -3.81 -13.65 -0.14
C TYR A 134 -4.93 -14.32 -0.97
N PRO A 135 -5.79 -15.19 -0.42
CA PRO A 135 -6.94 -15.72 -1.15
C PRO A 135 -7.91 -14.63 -1.62
N LEU A 136 -8.18 -13.62 -0.79
CA LEU A 136 -9.03 -12.50 -1.19
C LEU A 136 -8.36 -11.66 -2.29
N PHE A 137 -7.06 -11.38 -2.17
CA PHE A 137 -6.30 -10.71 -3.22
C PHE A 137 -6.43 -11.43 -4.55
N THR A 138 -6.21 -12.75 -4.59
CA THR A 138 -6.31 -13.53 -5.83
C THR A 138 -7.72 -13.61 -6.39
N SER A 139 -8.74 -13.61 -5.54
CA SER A 139 -10.15 -13.60 -5.99
C SER A 139 -10.60 -12.30 -6.64
N LEU A 140 -9.99 -11.18 -6.25
CA LEU A 140 -10.25 -9.86 -6.82
C LEU A 140 -9.35 -9.55 -8.02
N LEU A 141 -8.28 -10.33 -8.21
CA LEU A 141 -7.29 -10.10 -9.25
C LEU A 141 -7.91 -10.29 -10.63
N THR A 142 -7.69 -9.33 -11.51
CA THR A 142 -7.98 -9.46 -12.93
C THR A 142 -6.88 -10.28 -13.65
N LYS A 143 -6.86 -10.32 -14.96
CA LYS A 143 -5.98 -11.21 -15.72
C LYS A 143 -4.50 -10.85 -15.71
N VAL A 144 -4.14 -9.63 -15.33
CA VAL A 144 -2.75 -9.11 -15.45
C VAL A 144 -2.10 -9.03 -14.09
N LEU A 145 -0.96 -9.70 -13.94
CA LEU A 145 -0.10 -9.67 -12.76
C LEU A 145 1.34 -9.37 -13.20
N ILE A 146 1.96 -8.37 -12.61
CA ILE A 146 3.37 -8.05 -12.79
C ILE A 146 4.16 -8.53 -11.59
N VAL A 147 5.17 -9.37 -11.82
CA VAL A 147 6.11 -9.78 -10.78
C VAL A 147 7.29 -8.83 -10.77
N LEU A 148 7.50 -8.15 -9.65
CA LEU A 148 8.65 -7.30 -9.40
C LEU A 148 9.70 -8.14 -8.68
N ARG A 149 10.79 -8.44 -9.38
CA ARG A 149 11.90 -9.20 -8.80
C ARG A 149 12.64 -8.36 -7.77
N PRO A 150 13.20 -8.99 -6.72
CA PRO A 150 13.95 -8.29 -5.70
C PRO A 150 15.06 -7.42 -6.28
N HIS A 151 15.16 -6.20 -5.80
CA HIS A 151 16.19 -5.25 -6.18
C HIS A 151 16.48 -4.33 -5.00
N THR A 152 17.76 -4.03 -4.75
CA THR A 152 18.19 -3.19 -3.62
C THR A 152 17.48 -1.85 -3.55
N ASN A 153 17.22 -1.24 -4.72
CA ASN A 153 16.57 0.08 -4.81
C ASN A 153 15.08 0.00 -5.13
N MET A 154 14.41 -1.15 -4.92
CA MET A 154 13.00 -1.29 -5.25
C MET A 154 12.11 -0.43 -4.35
N LEU A 155 12.48 -0.33 -3.07
CA LEU A 155 11.78 0.46 -2.06
C LEU A 155 12.71 1.53 -1.51
N ASN A 156 12.21 2.75 -1.41
CA ASN A 156 12.92 3.84 -0.78
C ASN A 156 12.04 4.57 0.25
N CYS A 157 12.68 5.21 1.18
CA CYS A 157 12.07 6.10 2.16
C CYS A 157 13.01 7.29 2.33
N SER A 158 12.72 8.39 1.68
CA SER A 158 13.63 9.53 1.58
C SER A 158 14.99 9.06 1.00
N ASP A 159 16.06 9.14 1.78
CA ASP A 159 17.42 8.74 1.35
C ASP A 159 17.82 7.33 1.82
N ARG A 160 16.86 6.53 2.31
CA ARG A 160 17.14 5.19 2.84
C ARG A 160 16.60 4.10 1.92
N VAL A 161 17.42 3.08 1.71
CA VAL A 161 17.05 1.86 0.99
C VAL A 161 16.47 0.85 1.99
N HIS A 162 15.42 0.15 1.58
CA HIS A 162 14.79 -0.86 2.45
C HIS A 162 15.74 -2.03 2.69
N PRO A 163 15.99 -2.44 3.94
CA PRO A 163 16.93 -3.52 4.26
C PRO A 163 16.62 -4.84 3.55
N MET A 164 15.35 -5.12 3.29
CA MET A 164 14.89 -6.34 2.63
C MET A 164 14.59 -6.14 1.14
N GLY A 165 14.88 -4.98 0.56
CA GLY A 165 14.61 -4.72 -0.87
C GLY A 165 15.24 -5.74 -1.80
N SER A 166 16.44 -6.22 -1.47
CA SER A 166 17.17 -7.23 -2.26
C SER A 166 16.62 -8.66 -2.14
N SER A 167 15.69 -8.91 -1.21
CA SER A 167 15.09 -10.24 -0.98
C SER A 167 13.57 -10.25 -1.13
N LEU A 168 12.93 -9.08 -1.17
CA LEU A 168 11.48 -8.96 -1.22
C LEU A 168 10.95 -9.11 -2.64
N ASN A 169 10.13 -10.13 -2.87
CA ASN A 169 9.34 -10.24 -4.08
C ASN A 169 8.03 -9.48 -3.91
N LEU A 170 7.74 -8.55 -4.82
CA LEU A 170 6.47 -7.87 -4.89
C LEU A 170 5.70 -8.31 -6.13
N VAL A 171 4.40 -8.22 -6.06
CA VAL A 171 3.51 -8.39 -7.20
C VAL A 171 2.59 -7.18 -7.31
N ALA A 172 2.40 -6.70 -8.52
CA ALA A 172 1.43 -5.67 -8.83
C ALA A 172 0.30 -6.28 -9.65
N GLY A 173 -0.93 -5.99 -9.28
CA GLY A 173 -2.10 -6.51 -9.98
C GLY A 173 -3.25 -5.52 -10.01
N ILE A 174 -4.01 -5.52 -11.11
CA ILE A 174 -5.30 -4.83 -11.15
C ILE A 174 -6.32 -5.69 -10.45
N LEU A 175 -7.01 -5.09 -9.48
CA LEU A 175 -8.10 -5.71 -8.76
C LEU A 175 -9.43 -5.09 -9.15
N SER A 176 -10.47 -5.92 -9.17
CA SER A 176 -11.85 -5.49 -9.38
C SER A 176 -12.74 -6.09 -8.30
N GLY A 177 -13.46 -5.24 -7.59
CA GLY A 177 -14.51 -5.67 -6.66
C GLY A 177 -15.79 -6.09 -7.36
N THR A 178 -15.87 -5.95 -8.68
CA THR A 178 -16.99 -6.46 -9.47
C THR A 178 -16.64 -7.88 -9.95
N PRO A 179 -17.47 -8.89 -9.69
CA PRO A 179 -17.26 -10.23 -10.24
C PRO A 179 -17.17 -10.16 -11.76
N SER A 180 -16.18 -10.86 -12.33
CA SER A 180 -16.03 -11.05 -13.78
C SER A 180 -17.00 -12.08 -14.29
#